data_4ba76b05c990b5e7ce366c6efd54e361
#
_entry.id   4ba76b05c990b5e7ce366c6efd54e361
#
_cell.length_a   1.000
_cell.length_b   1.000
_cell.length_c   1.000
_cell.angle_alpha   90.00
_cell.angle_beta   90.00
_cell.angle_gamma   90.00
#
_symmetry.space_group_name_H-M   'P 1'
#
loop_
_entity.id
_entity.type
_entity.pdbx_description
1 polymer ?
#
loop_
_entity_poly.entity_id
_entity_poly.type
_entity_poly.pdbx_seq_one_letter_code
_entity_poly.pdbx_strand_id
1 'polypeptide(L)'
;DNLPLEEEFDWVDKVSINLTTQMLATLFDFPFEERSKLTYWSDIAASSPEMTGGDVNTEERVAGLTECLETFTRIWHERKGREGGFDLISLLQRDPHTADMVDRPMEFLGNLCLLIVGGNDTTRNSATGGVLALNQNPAEYDKLRADPGLIPNMVSEIIRWQTPLAHMRRTATRDLEFQGQQIK
;
A
#
# COMPACT_ATOMS: atom_id res chain seq x y z
N ASP A 1 -18.76 11.66 5.99
CA ASP A 1 -20.06 12.03 6.58
C ASP A 1 -21.04 10.85 6.71
N ASN A 2 -20.64 9.61 6.38
CA ASN A 2 -21.50 8.42 6.42
C ASN A 2 -21.15 7.45 7.55
N LEU A 3 -20.33 7.89 8.52
CA LEU A 3 -20.00 7.04 9.67
C LEU A 3 -21.15 7.07 10.68
N PRO A 4 -21.52 5.93 11.28
CA PRO A 4 -22.48 5.90 12.36
C PRO A 4 -21.95 6.69 13.56
N LEU A 5 -22.79 7.56 14.15
CA LEU A 5 -22.39 8.43 15.27
C LEU A 5 -22.70 7.83 16.64
N GLU A 6 -23.66 6.90 16.71
CA GLU A 6 -24.18 6.32 17.96
C GLU A 6 -24.15 4.79 17.97
N GLU A 7 -23.44 4.18 16.99
CA GLU A 7 -23.33 2.74 16.85
C GLU A 7 -21.86 2.30 16.87
N GLU A 8 -21.62 1.12 17.43
CA GLU A 8 -20.33 0.47 17.38
C GLU A 8 -20.06 -0.05 15.96
N PHE A 9 -18.88 0.19 15.40
CA PHE A 9 -18.52 -0.28 14.07
C PHE A 9 -17.04 -0.62 13.98
N ASP A 10 -16.69 -1.46 13.01
CA ASP A 10 -15.30 -1.78 12.69
C ASP A 10 -14.64 -0.60 11.98
N TRP A 11 -13.70 0.04 12.68
CA TRP A 11 -12.93 1.16 12.13
C TRP A 11 -12.07 0.77 10.93
N VAL A 12 -11.50 -0.43 10.93
CA VAL A 12 -10.64 -0.90 9.84
C VAL A 12 -11.46 -1.02 8.57
N ASP A 13 -12.60 -1.69 8.64
CA ASP A 13 -13.51 -1.89 7.51
C ASP A 13 -14.11 -0.57 7.01
N LYS A 14 -14.68 0.22 7.91
CA LYS A 14 -15.44 1.42 7.53
C LYS A 14 -14.57 2.62 7.16
N VAL A 15 -13.37 2.73 7.75
CA VAL A 15 -12.53 3.92 7.58
C VAL A 15 -11.19 3.58 6.92
N SER A 16 -10.36 2.76 7.54
CA SER A 16 -8.97 2.61 7.12
C SER A 16 -8.84 1.98 5.73
N ILE A 17 -9.57 0.88 5.46
CA ILE A 17 -9.61 0.22 4.14
C ILE A 17 -10.20 1.16 3.08
N ASN A 18 -11.33 1.79 3.39
CA ASN A 18 -11.95 2.72 2.44
C ASN A 18 -11.05 3.89 2.07
N LEU A 19 -10.36 4.48 3.07
CA LEU A 19 -9.46 5.62 2.84
C LEU A 19 -8.29 5.22 1.92
N THR A 20 -7.60 4.13 2.24
CA THR A 20 -6.44 3.69 1.46
C THR A 20 -6.81 3.24 0.06
N THR A 21 -7.95 2.54 -0.08
CA THR A 21 -8.45 2.07 -1.36
C THR A 21 -8.85 3.23 -2.28
N GLN A 22 -9.53 4.25 -1.74
CA GLN A 22 -9.88 5.47 -2.49
C GLN A 22 -8.64 6.25 -2.91
N MET A 23 -7.66 6.38 -2.00
CA MET A 23 -6.40 7.06 -2.31
C MET A 23 -5.64 6.35 -3.42
N LEU A 24 -5.51 5.02 -3.36
CA LEU A 24 -4.87 4.24 -4.41
C LEU A 24 -5.61 4.35 -5.74
N ALA A 25 -6.95 4.26 -5.72
CA ALA A 25 -7.74 4.44 -6.94
C ALA A 25 -7.50 5.83 -7.56
N THR A 26 -7.37 6.87 -6.75
CA THR A 26 -7.05 8.22 -7.20
C THR A 26 -5.64 8.30 -7.78
N LEU A 27 -4.64 7.73 -7.09
CA LEU A 27 -3.24 7.77 -7.53
C LEU A 27 -3.01 7.00 -8.84
N PHE A 28 -3.73 5.91 -9.05
CA PHE A 28 -3.68 5.14 -10.29
C PHE A 28 -4.67 5.62 -11.35
N ASP A 29 -5.55 6.58 -11.04
CA ASP A 29 -6.73 6.93 -11.88
C ASP A 29 -7.50 5.63 -12.25
N PHE A 30 -7.67 4.77 -11.26
CA PHE A 30 -8.28 3.44 -11.40
C PHE A 30 -9.81 3.57 -11.34
N PRO A 31 -10.59 2.73 -12.08
CA PRO A 31 -12.05 2.75 -12.01
C PRO A 31 -12.54 2.66 -10.55
N PHE A 32 -13.24 3.69 -10.10
CA PHE A 32 -13.59 3.83 -8.68
C PHE A 32 -14.52 2.73 -8.18
N GLU A 33 -15.37 2.21 -9.04
CA GLU A 33 -16.29 1.11 -8.75
C GLU A 33 -15.56 -0.22 -8.54
N GLU A 34 -14.37 -0.37 -9.15
CA GLU A 34 -13.54 -1.58 -9.05
C GLU A 34 -12.42 -1.45 -8.03
N ARG A 35 -12.36 -0.34 -7.27
CA ARG A 35 -11.25 -0.03 -6.36
C ARG A 35 -10.97 -1.12 -5.32
N SER A 36 -11.96 -1.92 -4.94
CA SER A 36 -11.79 -3.05 -4.00
C SER A 36 -10.80 -4.09 -4.50
N LYS A 37 -10.58 -4.19 -5.81
CA LYS A 37 -9.55 -5.05 -6.39
C LYS A 37 -8.15 -4.66 -5.93
N LEU A 38 -7.89 -3.36 -5.71
CA LEU A 38 -6.59 -2.88 -5.23
C LEU A 38 -6.28 -3.43 -3.82
N THR A 39 -7.27 -3.47 -2.94
CA THR A 39 -7.12 -4.10 -1.61
C THR A 39 -6.94 -5.61 -1.75
N TYR A 40 -7.74 -6.27 -2.55
CA TYR A 40 -7.63 -7.72 -2.80
C TYR A 40 -6.23 -8.09 -3.32
N TRP A 41 -5.73 -7.39 -4.33
CA TRP A 41 -4.38 -7.64 -4.86
C TRP A 41 -3.27 -7.33 -3.86
N SER A 42 -3.45 -6.33 -3.00
CA SER A 42 -2.55 -6.05 -1.89
C SER A 42 -2.48 -7.23 -0.92
N ASP A 43 -3.64 -7.72 -0.49
CA ASP A 43 -3.74 -8.79 0.51
C ASP A 43 -3.13 -10.10 -0.02
N ILE A 44 -3.42 -10.49 -1.26
CA ILE A 44 -2.82 -11.71 -1.85
C ILE A 44 -1.33 -11.57 -2.16
N ALA A 45 -0.86 -10.36 -2.54
CA ALA A 45 0.56 -10.12 -2.78
C ALA A 45 1.38 -10.19 -1.48
N ALA A 46 0.84 -9.65 -0.40
CA ALA A 46 1.48 -9.62 0.92
C ALA A 46 1.30 -10.91 1.73
N SER A 47 0.36 -11.79 1.34
CA SER A 47 0.07 -13.02 2.09
C SER A 47 1.27 -13.96 2.16
N SER A 48 1.53 -14.51 3.35
CA SER A 48 2.51 -15.56 3.59
C SER A 48 1.93 -16.61 4.53
N PRO A 49 2.45 -17.86 4.54
CA PRO A 49 1.99 -18.90 5.45
C PRO A 49 2.04 -18.47 6.93
N GLU A 50 3.07 -17.69 7.29
CA GLU A 50 3.25 -17.19 8.66
C GLU A 50 2.14 -16.19 9.04
N MET A 51 1.65 -15.39 8.09
CA MET A 51 0.60 -14.40 8.34
C MET A 51 -0.80 -15.02 8.33
N THR A 52 -1.02 -16.04 7.50
CA THR A 52 -2.32 -16.67 7.34
C THR A 52 -2.55 -17.82 8.31
N GLY A 53 -1.50 -18.28 9.02
CA GLY A 53 -1.55 -19.42 9.92
C GLY A 53 -1.76 -20.77 9.21
N GLY A 54 -1.56 -20.84 7.90
CA GLY A 54 -1.77 -22.03 7.08
C GLY A 54 -1.19 -21.88 5.68
N ASP A 55 -1.55 -22.81 4.80
CA ASP A 55 -1.13 -22.76 3.41
C ASP A 55 -1.75 -21.55 2.70
N VAL A 56 -0.90 -20.79 2.01
CA VAL A 56 -1.39 -19.77 1.08
C VAL A 56 -1.98 -20.49 -0.13
N ASN A 57 -3.23 -20.15 -0.49
CA ASN A 57 -3.84 -20.66 -1.71
C ASN A 57 -3.07 -20.15 -2.92
N THR A 58 -2.11 -20.95 -3.38
CA THR A 58 -1.20 -20.59 -4.48
C THR A 58 -1.96 -20.38 -5.78
N GLU A 59 -3.00 -21.14 -6.03
CA GLU A 59 -3.81 -21.00 -7.26
C GLU A 59 -4.57 -19.66 -7.26
N GLU A 60 -5.22 -19.32 -6.16
CA GLU A 60 -5.91 -18.04 -6.00
C GLU A 60 -4.93 -16.87 -6.12
N ARG A 61 -3.76 -16.96 -5.48
CA ARG A 61 -2.72 -15.94 -5.57
C ARG A 61 -2.24 -15.73 -7.01
N VAL A 62 -1.95 -16.81 -7.72
CA VAL A 62 -1.53 -16.73 -9.13
C VAL A 62 -2.64 -16.13 -9.97
N ALA A 63 -3.88 -16.57 -9.81
CA ALA A 63 -5.02 -16.06 -10.56
C ALA A 63 -5.23 -14.55 -10.31
N GLY A 64 -5.22 -14.11 -9.05
CA GLY A 64 -5.42 -12.72 -8.70
C GLY A 64 -4.28 -11.81 -9.15
N LEU A 65 -3.02 -12.25 -9.03
CA LEU A 65 -1.88 -11.48 -9.54
C LEU A 65 -1.84 -11.43 -11.07
N THR A 66 -2.32 -12.47 -11.74
CA THR A 66 -2.51 -12.46 -13.19
C THR A 66 -3.58 -11.45 -13.60
N GLU A 67 -4.74 -11.44 -12.91
CA GLU A 67 -5.78 -10.43 -13.13
C GLU A 67 -5.24 -9.00 -12.92
N CYS A 68 -4.44 -8.79 -11.89
CA CYS A 68 -3.78 -7.49 -11.64
C CYS A 68 -2.92 -7.08 -12.84
N LEU A 69 -2.04 -7.96 -13.29
CA LEU A 69 -1.15 -7.72 -14.44
C LEU A 69 -1.94 -7.40 -15.71
N GLU A 70 -2.94 -8.21 -16.05
CA GLU A 70 -3.78 -8.00 -17.25
C GLU A 70 -4.53 -6.67 -17.18
N THR A 71 -5.11 -6.35 -16.02
CA THR A 71 -5.84 -5.10 -15.80
C THR A 71 -4.94 -3.89 -16.01
N PHE A 72 -3.77 -3.86 -15.38
CA PHE A 72 -2.85 -2.73 -15.54
C PHE A 72 -2.15 -2.69 -16.89
N THR A 73 -1.94 -3.83 -17.55
CA THR A 73 -1.45 -3.86 -18.94
C THR A 73 -2.47 -3.21 -19.88
N ARG A 74 -3.77 -3.51 -19.71
CA ARG A 74 -4.85 -2.85 -20.46
C ARG A 74 -4.86 -1.35 -20.20
N ILE A 75 -4.84 -0.92 -18.93
CA ILE A 75 -4.79 0.49 -18.53
C ILE A 75 -3.57 1.20 -19.14
N TRP A 76 -2.41 0.53 -19.13
CA TRP A 76 -1.19 1.06 -19.76
C TRP A 76 -1.39 1.37 -21.23
N HIS A 77 -1.95 0.42 -21.99
CA HIS A 77 -2.18 0.62 -23.43
C HIS A 77 -3.26 1.67 -23.72
N GLU A 78 -4.32 1.73 -22.93
CA GLU A 78 -5.37 2.74 -23.04
C GLU A 78 -4.87 4.18 -22.82
N ARG A 79 -3.82 4.32 -22.02
CA ARG A 79 -3.24 5.65 -21.71
C ARG A 79 -2.02 6.01 -22.52
N LYS A 80 -1.54 5.12 -23.36
CA LYS A 80 -0.35 5.37 -24.19
C LYS A 80 -0.55 6.59 -25.07
N GLY A 81 0.33 7.59 -24.89
CA GLY A 81 0.26 8.86 -25.63
C GLY A 81 -0.74 9.88 -25.09
N ARG A 82 -1.39 9.62 -23.96
CA ARG A 82 -2.25 10.59 -23.27
C ARG A 82 -1.40 11.72 -22.70
N GLU A 83 -1.63 12.95 -23.15
CA GLU A 83 -0.97 14.13 -22.60
C GLU A 83 -1.57 14.51 -21.24
N GLY A 84 -0.72 14.99 -20.31
CA GLY A 84 -1.17 15.62 -19.07
C GLY A 84 -1.65 14.70 -17.96
N GLY A 85 -1.56 13.36 -18.08
CA GLY A 85 -1.88 12.43 -17.00
C GLY A 85 -0.90 12.58 -15.81
N PHE A 86 -1.44 12.71 -14.59
CA PHE A 86 -0.65 12.78 -13.33
C PHE A 86 -0.75 11.50 -12.51
N ASP A 87 -1.49 10.50 -12.99
CA ASP A 87 -1.57 9.19 -12.35
C ASP A 87 -0.25 8.42 -12.49
N LEU A 88 -0.06 7.44 -11.58
CA LEU A 88 1.18 6.67 -11.51
C LEU A 88 1.52 5.94 -12.82
N ILE A 89 0.53 5.40 -13.54
CA ILE A 89 0.77 4.71 -14.81
C ILE A 89 1.26 5.70 -15.88
N SER A 90 0.63 6.86 -15.98
CA SER A 90 1.07 7.91 -16.91
C SER A 90 2.46 8.45 -16.57
N LEU A 91 2.81 8.51 -15.28
CA LEU A 91 4.16 8.89 -14.84
C LEU A 91 5.20 7.85 -15.25
N LEU A 92 4.92 6.56 -15.01
CA LEU A 92 5.80 5.46 -15.43
C LEU A 92 6.00 5.42 -16.95
N GLN A 93 4.97 5.71 -17.73
CA GLN A 93 5.08 5.76 -19.21
C GLN A 93 5.96 6.90 -19.72
N ARG A 94 6.04 8.02 -18.99
CA ARG A 94 6.83 9.18 -19.42
C ARG A 94 8.28 9.14 -18.98
N ASP A 95 8.60 8.39 -17.94
CA ASP A 95 9.97 8.25 -17.45
C ASP A 95 10.76 7.33 -18.41
N PRO A 96 11.89 7.78 -18.98
CA PRO A 96 12.69 6.96 -19.90
C PRO A 96 13.17 5.63 -19.33
N HIS A 97 13.31 5.51 -18.00
CA HIS A 97 13.75 4.29 -17.34
C HIS A 97 12.64 3.24 -17.15
N THR A 98 11.37 3.65 -17.29
CA THR A 98 10.21 2.80 -17.05
C THR A 98 9.24 2.74 -18.23
N ALA A 99 9.46 3.52 -19.28
CA ALA A 99 8.55 3.64 -20.43
C ALA A 99 8.31 2.32 -21.19
N ASP A 100 9.22 1.35 -21.08
CA ASP A 100 9.13 0.01 -21.67
C ASP A 100 8.80 -1.09 -20.64
N MET A 101 8.45 -0.70 -19.41
CA MET A 101 8.25 -1.65 -18.30
C MET A 101 7.15 -2.67 -18.59
N VAL A 102 6.11 -2.28 -19.31
CA VAL A 102 5.01 -3.19 -19.70
C VAL A 102 5.49 -4.37 -20.57
N ASP A 103 6.61 -4.21 -21.29
CA ASP A 103 7.21 -5.26 -22.12
C ASP A 103 8.01 -6.28 -21.26
N ARG A 104 8.13 -6.03 -19.96
CA ARG A 104 8.74 -6.90 -18.95
C ARG A 104 7.70 -7.28 -17.87
N PRO A 105 6.77 -8.21 -18.17
CA PRO A 105 5.56 -8.44 -17.36
C PRO A 105 5.82 -8.70 -15.87
N MET A 106 6.84 -9.47 -15.54
CA MET A 106 7.16 -9.79 -14.14
C MET A 106 7.74 -8.59 -13.38
N GLU A 107 8.52 -7.75 -14.06
CA GLU A 107 9.02 -6.50 -13.49
C GLU A 107 7.88 -5.49 -13.32
N PHE A 108 7.00 -5.39 -14.31
CA PHE A 108 5.82 -4.53 -14.24
C PHE A 108 4.92 -4.95 -13.08
N LEU A 109 4.57 -6.22 -12.97
CA LEU A 109 3.79 -6.76 -11.86
C LEU A 109 4.46 -6.48 -10.50
N GLY A 110 5.77 -6.72 -10.40
CA GLY A 110 6.52 -6.46 -9.16
C GLY A 110 6.46 -5.00 -8.73
N ASN A 111 6.56 -4.06 -9.66
CA ASN A 111 6.43 -2.62 -9.37
C ASN A 111 4.99 -2.24 -9.01
N LEU A 112 3.99 -2.80 -9.69
CA LEU A 112 2.58 -2.59 -9.32
C LEU A 112 2.29 -3.09 -7.90
N CYS A 113 2.71 -4.32 -7.59
CA CYS A 113 2.56 -4.88 -6.24
C CYS A 113 3.26 -4.01 -5.18
N LEU A 114 4.48 -3.53 -5.46
CA LEU A 114 5.21 -2.65 -4.55
C LEU A 114 4.43 -1.35 -4.25
N LEU A 115 3.87 -0.73 -5.27
CA LEU A 115 3.10 0.51 -5.14
C LEU A 115 1.76 0.27 -4.42
N ILE A 116 1.05 -0.80 -4.78
CA ILE A 116 -0.25 -1.14 -4.21
C ILE A 116 -0.10 -1.53 -2.73
N VAL A 117 0.77 -2.48 -2.42
CA VAL A 117 1.01 -2.95 -1.03
C VAL A 117 1.57 -1.82 -0.16
N GLY A 118 2.56 -1.09 -0.67
CA GLY A 118 3.18 0.02 0.05
C GLY A 118 2.20 1.16 0.36
N GLY A 119 1.26 1.45 -0.54
CA GLY A 119 0.24 2.48 -0.34
C GLY A 119 -0.97 2.02 0.49
N ASN A 120 -1.24 0.73 0.55
CA ASN A 120 -2.39 0.18 1.26
C ASN A 120 -2.06 -0.19 2.71
N ASP A 121 -1.29 -1.25 2.93
CA ASP A 121 -1.13 -1.88 4.24
C ASP A 121 -0.47 -0.98 5.28
N THR A 122 0.61 -0.32 4.94
CA THR A 122 1.35 0.53 5.88
C THR A 122 0.52 1.73 6.32
N THR A 123 -0.22 2.33 5.39
CA THR A 123 -1.10 3.48 5.65
C THR A 123 -2.34 3.05 6.45
N ARG A 124 -2.98 1.94 6.07
CA ARG A 124 -4.11 1.34 6.80
C ARG A 124 -3.75 1.06 8.26
N ASN A 125 -2.64 0.38 8.49
CA ASN A 125 -2.15 0.03 9.82
C ASN A 125 -1.77 1.29 10.64
N SER A 126 -1.13 2.28 10.03
CA SER A 126 -0.79 3.53 10.70
C SER A 126 -2.05 4.31 11.10
N ALA A 127 -3.03 4.43 10.21
CA ALA A 127 -4.29 5.12 10.51
C ALA A 127 -5.06 4.42 11.65
N THR A 128 -5.15 3.10 11.61
CA THR A 128 -5.81 2.30 12.64
C THR A 128 -5.08 2.40 13.99
N GLY A 129 -3.77 2.19 13.97
CA GLY A 129 -2.95 2.26 15.19
C GLY A 129 -2.92 3.65 15.80
N GLY A 130 -2.96 4.70 14.97
CA GLY A 130 -3.06 6.09 15.43
C GLY A 130 -4.35 6.37 16.20
N VAL A 131 -5.48 5.92 15.69
CA VAL A 131 -6.77 6.06 16.39
C VAL A 131 -6.77 5.28 17.70
N LEU A 132 -6.25 4.05 17.71
CA LEU A 132 -6.13 3.25 18.93
C LEU A 132 -5.23 3.96 19.96
N ALA A 133 -4.05 4.45 19.53
CA ALA A 133 -3.12 5.13 20.41
C ALA A 133 -3.72 6.40 21.02
N LEU A 134 -4.44 7.22 20.23
CA LEU A 134 -5.10 8.42 20.73
C LEU A 134 -6.25 8.09 21.71
N ASN A 135 -6.98 7.00 21.49
CA ASN A 135 -7.99 6.55 22.44
C ASN A 135 -7.40 6.04 23.75
N GLN A 136 -6.24 5.40 23.70
CA GLN A 136 -5.51 4.93 24.88
C GLN A 136 -4.81 6.10 25.65
N ASN A 137 -4.60 7.22 24.99
CA ASN A 137 -3.91 8.41 25.54
C ASN A 137 -4.74 9.68 25.32
N PRO A 138 -5.89 9.86 26.02
CA PRO A 138 -6.80 10.99 25.79
C PRO A 138 -6.15 12.36 25.91
N ALA A 139 -5.17 12.51 26.83
CA ALA A 139 -4.44 13.78 27.01
C ALA A 139 -3.64 14.18 25.74
N GLU A 140 -3.12 13.23 24.98
CA GLU A 140 -2.45 13.52 23.71
C GLU A 140 -3.48 13.90 22.63
N TYR A 141 -4.65 13.29 22.66
CA TYR A 141 -5.74 13.66 21.77
C TYR A 141 -6.25 15.09 22.03
N ASP A 142 -6.35 15.49 23.30
CA ASP A 142 -6.73 16.86 23.68
C ASP A 142 -5.69 17.90 23.22
N LYS A 143 -4.39 17.60 23.33
CA LYS A 143 -3.31 18.45 22.77
C LYS A 143 -3.48 18.63 21.26
N LEU A 144 -3.73 17.54 20.53
CA LEU A 144 -3.91 17.58 19.08
C LEU A 144 -5.13 18.41 18.67
N ARG A 145 -6.24 18.31 19.42
CA ARG A 145 -7.43 19.13 19.20
C ARG A 145 -7.18 20.60 19.47
N ALA A 146 -6.39 20.91 20.50
CA ALA A 146 -6.03 22.28 20.85
C ALA A 146 -5.06 22.92 19.85
N ASP A 147 -4.15 22.13 19.26
CA ASP A 147 -3.16 22.60 18.28
C ASP A 147 -3.04 21.63 17.10
N PRO A 148 -3.79 21.84 16.02
CA PRO A 148 -3.66 21.05 14.79
C PRO A 148 -2.28 21.14 14.11
N GLY A 149 -1.44 22.13 14.48
CA GLY A 149 -0.07 22.25 14.01
C GLY A 149 0.83 21.07 14.46
N LEU A 150 0.39 20.27 15.43
CA LEU A 150 1.06 19.05 15.87
C LEU A 150 0.83 17.84 14.94
N ILE A 151 -0.07 17.91 13.96
CA ILE A 151 -0.36 16.79 13.06
C ILE A 151 0.89 16.20 12.38
N PRO A 152 1.84 16.98 11.83
CA PRO A 152 3.05 16.42 11.24
C PRO A 152 3.88 15.59 12.24
N ASN A 153 4.01 16.06 13.46
CA ASN A 153 4.73 15.35 14.53
C ASN A 153 3.97 14.08 14.95
N MET A 154 2.63 14.16 15.06
CA MET A 154 1.78 13.01 15.33
C MET A 154 1.95 11.92 14.27
N VAL A 155 1.97 12.28 12.98
CA VAL A 155 2.17 11.30 11.88
C VAL A 155 3.50 10.56 12.05
N SER A 156 4.60 11.29 12.32
CA SER A 156 5.91 10.69 12.57
C SER A 156 5.91 9.76 13.79
N GLU A 157 5.23 10.16 14.85
CA GLU A 157 5.12 9.36 16.08
C GLU A 157 4.26 8.11 15.89
N ILE A 158 3.16 8.19 15.14
CA ILE A 158 2.34 7.03 14.81
C ILE A 158 3.16 6.01 14.03
N ILE A 159 3.92 6.43 13.01
CA ILE A 159 4.78 5.53 12.22
C ILE A 159 5.84 4.88 13.12
N ARG A 160 6.45 5.64 14.01
CA ARG A 160 7.43 5.12 14.97
C ARG A 160 6.80 4.11 15.94
N TRP A 161 5.65 4.43 16.51
CA TRP A 161 4.96 3.62 17.51
C TRP A 161 4.34 2.35 16.92
N GLN A 162 3.58 2.50 15.84
CA GLN A 162 2.87 1.38 15.19
C GLN A 162 3.83 0.48 14.42
N THR A 163 4.93 1.03 13.90
CA THR A 163 5.94 0.31 13.11
C THR A 163 5.28 -0.58 12.03
N PRO A 164 4.48 -0.01 11.11
CA PRO A 164 3.69 -0.78 10.15
C PRO A 164 4.54 -1.64 9.22
N LEU A 165 5.82 -1.31 9.07
CA LEU A 165 6.84 -2.11 8.41
C LEU A 165 7.98 -2.36 9.40
N ALA A 166 7.95 -3.51 10.07
CA ALA A 166 8.86 -3.82 11.16
C ALA A 166 10.32 -3.96 10.72
N HIS A 167 10.57 -4.55 9.56
CA HIS A 167 11.93 -4.73 8.99
C HIS A 167 11.89 -4.96 7.49
N MET A 168 13.01 -4.69 6.85
CA MET A 168 13.26 -5.04 5.45
C MET A 168 14.52 -5.90 5.35
N ARG A 169 14.45 -6.92 4.49
CA ARG A 169 15.58 -7.82 4.21
C ARG A 169 16.21 -7.49 2.86
N ARG A 170 17.51 -7.69 2.78
CA ARG A 170 18.26 -7.71 1.52
C ARG A 170 19.01 -9.04 1.45
N THR A 171 19.14 -9.59 0.24
CA THR A 171 19.94 -10.77 -0.02
C THR A 171 21.19 -10.33 -0.76
N ALA A 172 22.35 -10.75 -0.29
CA ALA A 172 23.61 -10.51 -1.02
C ALA A 172 23.58 -11.24 -2.36
N THR A 173 23.96 -10.57 -3.44
CA THR A 173 24.08 -11.18 -4.78
C THR A 173 25.49 -11.69 -5.08
N ARG A 174 26.42 -11.45 -4.18
CA ARG A 174 27.81 -11.90 -4.20
C ARG A 174 28.37 -11.87 -2.79
N ASP A 175 29.42 -12.64 -2.54
CA ASP A 175 30.15 -12.58 -1.28
C ASP A 175 30.68 -11.15 -1.05
N LEU A 176 30.49 -10.63 0.16
CA LEU A 176 30.96 -9.30 0.52
C LEU A 176 31.32 -9.24 2.02
N GLU A 177 32.17 -8.29 2.37
CA GLU A 177 32.41 -7.93 3.75
C GLU A 177 31.57 -6.70 4.11
N PHE A 178 30.83 -6.80 5.22
CA PHE A 178 30.04 -5.69 5.76
C PHE A 178 30.30 -5.57 7.26
N GLN A 179 30.84 -4.43 7.69
CA GLN A 179 31.18 -4.14 9.09
C GLN A 179 32.06 -5.26 9.74
N GLY A 180 33.04 -5.76 9.02
CA GLY A 180 33.95 -6.81 9.48
C GLY A 180 33.36 -8.23 9.50
N GLN A 181 32.15 -8.41 8.99
CA GLN A 181 31.49 -9.71 8.87
C GLN A 181 31.45 -10.17 7.40
N GLN A 182 31.82 -11.43 7.16
CA GLN A 182 31.71 -12.04 5.83
C GLN A 182 30.26 -12.48 5.59
N ILE A 183 29.59 -11.89 4.58
CA ILE A 183 28.25 -12.26 4.12
C ILE A 183 28.40 -13.07 2.84
N LYS A 184 27.77 -14.26 2.82
CA LYS A 184 27.76 -15.20 1.70
C LYS A 184 26.41 -15.18 1.01
#